data_618f8988512b83c0986401617fb1e75d
#
_entry.id   618f8988512b83c0986401617fb1e75d
#
_cell.length_a   1.000
_cell.length_b   1.000
_cell.length_c   1.000
_cell.angle_alpha   90.00
_cell.angle_beta   90.00
_cell.angle_gamma   90.00
#
_symmetry.space_group_name_H-M   'P 1'
#
loop_
_entity.id
_entity.type
_entity.pdbx_description
1 polymer ?
#
loop_
_entity_poly.entity_id
_entity_poly.type
_entity_poly.pdbx_seq_one_letter_code
_entity_poly.pdbx_strand_id
1 'polypeptide(L)'
;QWEMFNHPMSELNYLNPEIKSGNTVVVVFGMMGLWTVNPARIIYEIENSRQQGKIKQAGFAYGTTMGHIAIGEELFHVDWNLETDEVNFRITVFSRPGSLLAWVGKPYMLYQQKRFRRMAAQAISTKCNGIC
;
A
#
# COMPACT_ATOMS: atom_id res chain seq x y z
N GLN A 1 -3.71 -7.20 -9.49
CA GLN A 1 -2.81 -6.04 -9.32
C GLN A 1 -3.03 -5.30 -7.99
N TRP A 2 -4.26 -5.14 -7.54
CA TRP A 2 -4.65 -4.35 -6.36
C TRP A 2 -5.14 -5.18 -5.18
N GLU A 3 -4.77 -6.45 -5.11
CA GLU A 3 -5.26 -7.43 -4.13
C GLU A 3 -4.97 -7.04 -2.67
N MET A 4 -3.92 -6.24 -2.42
CA MET A 4 -3.62 -5.75 -1.08
C MET A 4 -4.72 -4.86 -0.48
N PHE A 5 -5.60 -4.31 -1.31
CA PHE A 5 -6.75 -3.51 -0.87
C PHE A 5 -8.07 -4.30 -0.83
N ASN A 6 -8.05 -5.57 -1.23
CA ASN A 6 -9.24 -6.42 -1.24
C ASN A 6 -9.50 -7.02 0.16
N HIS A 7 -9.95 -6.20 1.08
CA HIS A 7 -10.31 -6.61 2.44
C HIS A 7 -11.34 -5.64 3.07
N PRO A 8 -12.07 -6.05 4.15
CA PRO A 8 -13.22 -5.30 4.67
C PRO A 8 -12.94 -3.87 5.18
N MET A 9 -11.68 -3.50 5.37
CA MET A 9 -11.31 -2.16 5.84
C MET A 9 -11.06 -1.16 4.73
N SER A 10 -10.88 -1.60 3.49
CA SER A 10 -10.53 -0.71 2.40
C SER A 10 -11.23 -1.07 1.11
N GLU A 11 -11.46 -0.05 0.32
CA GLU A 11 -11.91 -0.13 -1.05
C GLU A 11 -11.02 0.76 -1.89
N LEU A 12 -10.57 0.25 -3.03
CA LEU A 12 -9.76 1.01 -3.96
C LEU A 12 -10.58 1.41 -5.18
N ASN A 13 -10.58 2.69 -5.47
CA ASN A 13 -11.16 3.27 -6.67
C ASN A 13 -10.07 3.88 -7.55
N TYR A 14 -10.13 3.65 -8.85
CA TYR A 14 -9.17 4.15 -9.83
C TYR A 14 -9.84 4.46 -11.16
N LEU A 15 -9.34 5.45 -11.86
CA LEU A 15 -9.75 5.77 -13.23
C LEU A 15 -9.00 4.87 -14.25
N ASN A 16 -7.77 4.51 -13.93
CA ASN A 16 -6.93 3.61 -14.73
C ASN A 16 -6.41 2.49 -13.83
N PRO A 17 -6.65 1.20 -14.14
CA PRO A 17 -6.20 0.08 -13.32
C PRO A 17 -4.68 -0.15 -13.37
N GLU A 18 -3.97 0.46 -14.33
CA GLU A 18 -2.53 0.32 -14.44
C GLU A 18 -1.79 0.98 -13.28
N ILE A 19 -0.85 0.24 -12.69
CA ILE A 19 0.14 0.81 -11.77
C ILE A 19 1.17 1.54 -12.62
N LYS A 20 0.98 2.85 -12.78
CA LYS A 20 1.84 3.71 -13.58
C LYS A 20 2.02 5.06 -12.90
N SER A 21 3.26 5.54 -12.91
CA SER A 21 3.59 6.86 -12.35
C SER A 21 2.70 7.95 -12.95
N GLY A 22 2.19 8.82 -12.08
CA GLY A 22 1.25 9.87 -12.42
C GLY A 22 -0.23 9.48 -12.29
N ASN A 23 -0.58 8.19 -12.30
CA ASN A 23 -1.96 7.76 -12.09
C ASN A 23 -2.42 8.06 -10.67
N THR A 24 -3.69 8.44 -10.55
CA THR A 24 -4.33 8.72 -9.25
C THR A 24 -5.20 7.54 -8.86
N VAL A 25 -5.09 7.14 -7.61
CA VAL A 25 -5.94 6.15 -6.96
C VAL A 25 -6.60 6.78 -5.75
N VAL A 26 -7.77 6.28 -5.39
CA VAL A 26 -8.50 6.74 -4.22
C VAL A 26 -8.72 5.55 -3.30
N VAL A 27 -8.08 5.58 -2.16
CA VAL A 27 -8.25 4.53 -1.14
C VAL A 27 -9.31 4.99 -0.15
N VAL A 28 -10.38 4.24 -0.06
CA VAL A 28 -11.47 4.48 0.89
C VAL A 28 -11.27 3.57 2.09
N PHE A 29 -11.13 4.15 3.28
CA PHE A 29 -10.96 3.39 4.52
C PHE A 29 -12.18 3.49 5.41
N GLY A 30 -12.66 2.35 5.87
CA GLY A 30 -13.66 2.25 6.92
C GLY A 30 -13.01 2.33 8.31
N MET A 31 -13.47 3.29 9.13
CA MET A 31 -12.93 3.57 10.45
C MET A 31 -14.04 3.97 11.40
N MET A 32 -14.31 3.17 12.45
CA MET A 32 -15.35 3.43 13.47
C MET A 32 -16.74 3.75 12.89
N GLY A 33 -17.15 3.05 11.82
CA GLY A 33 -18.44 3.31 11.15
C GLY A 33 -18.43 4.52 10.22
N LEU A 34 -17.30 5.22 10.09
CA LEU A 34 -17.10 6.31 9.14
C LEU A 34 -16.17 5.85 8.01
N TRP A 35 -16.38 6.40 6.84
CA TRP A 35 -15.52 6.16 5.68
C TRP A 35 -14.73 7.41 5.35
N THR A 36 -13.43 7.26 5.19
CA THR A 36 -12.53 8.35 4.78
C THR A 36 -12.04 8.12 3.36
N VAL A 37 -12.08 9.16 2.56
CA VAL A 37 -11.61 9.15 1.17
C VAL A 37 -10.19 9.69 1.14
N ASN A 38 -9.27 8.90 0.63
CA ASN A 38 -7.84 9.18 0.70
C ASN A 38 -7.23 9.13 -0.71
N PRO A 39 -7.20 10.26 -1.41
CA PRO A 39 -6.60 10.31 -2.74
C PRO A 39 -5.08 10.24 -2.64
N ALA A 40 -4.49 9.44 -3.52
CA ALA A 40 -3.06 9.23 -3.62
C ALA A 40 -2.64 9.17 -5.09
N ARG A 41 -1.38 9.50 -5.37
CA ARG A 41 -0.80 9.46 -6.71
C ARG A 41 0.37 8.49 -6.74
N ILE A 42 0.42 7.62 -7.74
CA ILE A 42 1.58 6.76 -7.97
C ILE A 42 2.76 7.65 -8.36
N ILE A 43 3.85 7.57 -7.57
CA ILE A 43 5.03 8.42 -7.71
C ILE A 43 6.05 7.73 -8.62
N TYR A 44 6.31 6.46 -8.38
CA TYR A 44 7.24 5.64 -9.16
C TYR A 44 6.88 4.16 -9.10
N GLU A 45 7.44 3.42 -10.03
CA GLU A 45 7.35 1.98 -10.15
C GLU A 45 8.72 1.35 -10.01
N ILE A 46 8.78 0.13 -9.51
CA ILE A 46 9.97 -0.71 -9.48
C ILE A 46 9.67 -1.89 -10.40
N GLU A 47 10.25 -1.88 -11.59
CA GLU A 47 10.09 -2.96 -12.55
C GLU A 47 11.36 -3.82 -12.62
N ASN A 48 11.24 -5.08 -12.19
CA ASN A 48 12.28 -6.11 -12.36
C ASN A 48 13.71 -5.65 -12.07
N SER A 49 13.88 -4.71 -11.13
CA SER A 49 15.22 -4.29 -10.72
C SER A 49 15.94 -5.47 -10.07
N ARG A 50 17.20 -5.71 -10.48
CA ARG A 50 18.03 -6.74 -9.85
C ARG A 50 18.97 -6.10 -8.85
N GLN A 51 18.80 -6.39 -7.58
CA GLN A 51 19.79 -6.08 -6.57
C GLN A 51 20.82 -7.22 -6.52
N GLN A 52 22.09 -6.87 -6.81
CA GLN A 52 23.23 -7.80 -6.76
C GLN A 52 23.07 -9.08 -7.59
N GLY A 53 22.24 -9.06 -8.62
CA GLY A 53 22.01 -10.22 -9.51
C GLY A 53 21.19 -11.37 -8.91
N LYS A 54 20.87 -11.34 -7.62
CA LYS A 54 20.24 -12.44 -6.88
C LYS A 54 18.78 -12.19 -6.50
N ILE A 55 18.39 -10.93 -6.35
CA ILE A 55 17.06 -10.55 -5.93
C ILE A 55 16.39 -9.77 -7.06
N LYS A 56 15.23 -10.23 -7.50
CA LYS A 56 14.34 -9.46 -8.37
C LYS A 56 13.36 -8.68 -7.52
N GLN A 57 13.11 -7.42 -7.88
CA GLN A 57 12.16 -6.56 -7.19
C GLN A 57 11.12 -6.03 -8.17
N ALA A 58 9.88 -6.01 -7.73
CA ALA A 58 8.77 -5.35 -8.42
C ALA A 58 7.90 -4.64 -7.39
N GLY A 59 7.37 -3.47 -7.73
CA GLY A 59 6.53 -2.72 -6.81
C GLY A 59 6.20 -1.33 -7.31
N PHE A 60 5.60 -0.56 -6.43
CA PHE A 60 5.28 0.84 -6.69
C PHE A 60 5.18 1.62 -5.38
N ALA A 61 5.35 2.93 -5.47
CA ALA A 61 5.05 3.84 -4.38
C ALA A 61 3.95 4.81 -4.78
N TYR A 62 3.08 5.12 -3.83
CA TYR A 62 2.18 6.25 -3.97
C TYR A 62 2.44 7.30 -2.89
N GLY A 63 2.25 8.56 -3.24
CA GLY A 63 2.26 9.69 -2.33
C GLY A 63 0.84 10.22 -2.12
N THR A 64 0.59 10.71 -0.94
CA THR A 64 -0.70 11.31 -0.59
C THR A 64 -0.87 12.65 -1.29
N THR A 65 -2.09 12.97 -1.72
CA THR A 65 -2.44 14.26 -2.30
C THR A 65 -3.18 15.15 -1.30
N MET A 66 -3.58 16.36 -1.72
CA MET A 66 -4.38 17.25 -0.88
C MET A 66 -5.69 16.59 -0.47
N GLY A 67 -6.08 16.77 0.80
CA GLY A 67 -7.28 16.16 1.38
C GLY A 67 -7.05 14.78 2.00
N HIS A 68 -5.86 14.20 1.89
CA HIS A 68 -5.53 12.94 2.56
C HIS A 68 -5.35 13.16 4.08
N ILE A 69 -5.84 12.22 4.89
CA ILE A 69 -5.77 12.28 6.37
C ILE A 69 -4.34 12.25 6.91
N ALA A 70 -3.43 11.61 6.20
CA ALA A 70 -1.99 11.59 6.49
C ALA A 70 -1.21 12.14 5.30
N ILE A 71 -0.08 12.78 5.55
CA ILE A 71 0.84 13.25 4.51
C ILE A 71 2.03 12.33 4.48
N GLY A 72 2.34 11.76 3.32
CA GLY A 72 3.47 10.86 3.19
C GLY A 72 3.49 10.02 1.94
N GLU A 73 4.28 8.98 2.02
CA GLU A 73 4.53 8.02 0.94
C GLU A 73 4.41 6.60 1.48
N GLU A 74 3.90 5.70 0.66
CA GLU A 74 3.80 4.28 0.96
C GLU A 74 4.33 3.48 -0.24
N LEU A 75 5.34 2.65 0.04
CA LEU A 75 5.99 1.77 -0.94
C LEU A 75 5.52 0.34 -0.71
N PHE A 76 4.98 -0.26 -1.74
CA PHE A 76 4.62 -1.67 -1.84
C PHE A 76 5.60 -2.37 -2.77
N HIS A 77 6.32 -3.36 -2.29
CA HIS A 77 7.23 -4.11 -3.15
C HIS A 77 7.31 -5.59 -2.80
N VAL A 78 7.66 -6.37 -3.79
CA VAL A 78 7.92 -7.81 -3.71
C VAL A 78 9.39 -8.03 -4.01
N ASP A 79 10.07 -8.76 -3.16
CA ASP A 79 11.44 -9.25 -3.36
C ASP A 79 11.37 -10.75 -3.65
N TRP A 80 11.93 -11.19 -4.76
CA TRP A 80 12.10 -12.60 -5.09
C TRP A 80 13.58 -12.97 -5.09
N ASN A 81 13.97 -13.82 -4.15
CA ASN A 81 15.32 -14.38 -4.09
C ASN A 81 15.42 -15.54 -5.09
N LEU A 82 16.24 -15.37 -6.13
CA LEU A 82 16.42 -16.36 -7.21
C LEU A 82 17.23 -17.58 -6.79
N GLU A 83 17.93 -17.55 -5.65
CA GLU A 83 18.71 -18.68 -5.15
C GLU A 83 17.88 -19.58 -4.23
N THR A 84 17.03 -18.99 -3.39
CA THR A 84 16.21 -19.74 -2.41
C THR A 84 14.77 -19.91 -2.85
N ASP A 85 14.37 -19.26 -3.94
CA ASP A 85 12.98 -19.15 -4.43
C ASP A 85 12.01 -18.52 -3.42
N GLU A 86 12.54 -17.79 -2.43
CA GLU A 86 11.76 -17.12 -1.42
C GLU A 86 11.20 -15.81 -1.95
N VAL A 87 9.90 -15.60 -1.73
CA VAL A 87 9.20 -14.36 -2.11
C VAL A 87 8.75 -13.61 -0.85
N ASN A 88 9.18 -12.36 -0.73
CA ASN A 88 8.82 -11.48 0.38
C ASN A 88 8.03 -10.27 -0.11
N PHE A 89 6.85 -10.05 0.46
CA PHE A 89 6.08 -8.82 0.27
C PHE A 89 6.34 -7.86 1.41
N ARG A 90 6.65 -6.59 1.07
CA ARG A 90 6.94 -5.53 2.04
C ARG A 90 6.11 -4.29 1.78
N ILE A 91 5.70 -3.65 2.87
CA ILE A 91 5.09 -2.31 2.85
C ILE A 91 5.95 -1.39 3.72
N THR A 92 6.49 -0.34 3.11
CA THR A 92 7.27 0.70 3.80
C THR A 92 6.48 2.00 3.78
N VAL A 93 6.28 2.61 4.95
CA VAL A 93 5.47 3.81 5.10
C VAL A 93 6.28 4.92 5.73
N PHE A 94 6.30 6.09 5.08
CA PHE A 94 6.76 7.35 5.64
C PHE A 94 5.57 8.30 5.69
N SER A 95 5.01 8.54 6.88
CA SER A 95 3.86 9.42 7.00
C SER A 95 3.88 10.25 8.28
N ARG A 96 3.27 11.43 8.17
CA ARG A 96 2.99 12.32 9.29
C ARG A 96 1.51 12.71 9.29
N PRO A 97 0.94 13.07 10.46
CA PRO A 97 -0.42 13.61 10.50
C PRO A 97 -0.57 14.84 9.61
N GLY A 98 -1.63 14.89 8.79
CA GLY A 98 -1.90 15.99 7.87
C GLY A 98 -2.61 17.18 8.53
N SER A 99 -3.11 17.04 9.76
CA SER A 99 -3.84 18.05 10.49
C SER A 99 -3.65 17.93 12.00
N LEU A 100 -4.03 18.96 12.76
CA LEU A 100 -4.00 18.93 14.22
C LEU A 100 -4.89 17.80 14.77
N LEU A 101 -6.05 17.59 14.19
CA LEU A 101 -6.96 16.51 14.57
C LEU A 101 -6.34 15.12 14.32
N ALA A 102 -5.65 14.96 13.19
CA ALA A 102 -4.90 13.74 12.88
C ALA A 102 -3.72 13.54 13.84
N TRP A 103 -3.12 14.62 14.34
CA TRP A 103 -2.05 14.55 15.34
C TRP A 103 -2.57 14.03 16.69
N VAL A 104 -3.71 14.53 17.18
CA VAL A 104 -4.37 14.02 18.40
C VAL A 104 -4.80 12.55 18.24
N GLY A 105 -5.30 12.19 17.06
CA GLY A 105 -5.67 10.82 16.72
C GLY A 105 -4.51 9.89 16.34
N LYS A 106 -3.24 10.35 16.43
CA LYS A 106 -2.06 9.60 15.99
C LYS A 106 -1.95 8.18 16.55
N PRO A 107 -2.18 7.90 17.86
CA PRO A 107 -2.09 6.53 18.37
C PRO A 107 -3.09 5.59 17.69
N TYR A 108 -4.30 6.07 17.48
CA TYR A 108 -5.34 5.32 16.79
C TYR A 108 -5.01 5.13 15.29
N MET A 109 -4.51 6.17 14.63
CA MET A 109 -4.07 6.11 13.24
C MET A 109 -2.95 5.07 13.05
N LEU A 110 -1.96 5.04 13.94
CA LEU A 110 -0.87 4.05 13.91
C LEU A 110 -1.39 2.61 14.10
N TYR A 111 -2.37 2.42 15.00
CA TYR A 111 -3.03 1.13 15.19
C TYR A 111 -3.73 0.67 13.89
N GLN A 112 -4.48 1.56 13.25
CA GLN A 112 -5.19 1.26 12.02
C GLN A 112 -4.24 1.00 10.83
N GLN A 113 -3.14 1.74 10.72
CA GLN A 113 -2.09 1.47 9.72
C GLN A 113 -1.45 0.09 9.93
N LYS A 114 -1.20 -0.30 11.19
CA LYS A 114 -0.67 -1.64 11.51
C LYS A 114 -1.68 -2.73 11.14
N ARG A 115 -2.96 -2.51 11.42
CA ARG A 115 -4.05 -3.42 11.07
C ARG A 115 -4.19 -3.56 9.55
N PHE A 116 -4.20 -2.45 8.82
CA PHE A 116 -4.24 -2.44 7.36
C PHE A 116 -3.10 -3.26 6.76
N ARG A 117 -1.85 -2.98 7.14
CA ARG A 117 -0.67 -3.71 6.62
C ARG A 117 -0.76 -5.21 6.84
N ARG A 118 -1.28 -5.64 8.00
CA ARG A 118 -1.51 -7.07 8.28
C ARG A 118 -2.54 -7.66 7.34
N MET A 119 -3.67 -6.98 7.13
CA MET A 119 -4.74 -7.45 6.26
C MET A 119 -4.31 -7.45 4.79
N ALA A 120 -3.59 -6.44 4.34
CA ALA A 120 -3.02 -6.37 2.99
C ALA A 120 -2.05 -7.53 2.73
N ALA A 121 -1.16 -7.83 3.68
CA ALA A 121 -0.24 -8.97 3.58
C ALA A 121 -0.99 -10.31 3.54
N GLN A 122 -2.04 -10.48 4.36
CA GLN A 122 -2.89 -11.68 4.35
C GLN A 122 -3.63 -11.84 3.02
N ALA A 123 -4.20 -10.76 2.46
CA ALA A 123 -4.91 -10.79 1.18
C ALA A 123 -3.99 -11.27 0.04
N ILE A 124 -2.76 -10.76 -0.02
CA ILE A 124 -1.75 -11.20 -1.00
C ILE A 124 -1.37 -12.66 -0.77
N SER A 125 -1.05 -13.04 0.48
CA SER A 125 -0.67 -14.42 0.80
C SER A 125 -1.76 -15.42 0.44
N THR A 126 -3.02 -15.12 0.76
CA THR A 126 -4.16 -15.97 0.40
C THR A 126 -4.30 -16.11 -1.12
N LYS A 127 -4.13 -15.03 -1.86
CA LYS A 127 -4.21 -15.05 -3.31
C LYS A 127 -3.08 -15.89 -3.93
N CYS A 128 -1.86 -15.74 -3.44
CA CYS A 128 -0.72 -16.51 -3.93
C CYS A 128 -0.87 -18.02 -3.63
N ASN A 129 -1.32 -18.37 -2.43
CA ASN A 129 -1.50 -19.77 -2.04
C ASN A 129 -2.73 -20.43 -2.70
N GLY A 130 -3.69 -19.67 -3.21
CA GLY A 130 -4.88 -20.17 -3.92
C GLY A 130 -4.66 -20.40 -5.42
N ILE A 131 -3.45 -20.18 -5.93
CA ILE A 131 -3.09 -20.39 -7.35
C ILE A 131 -2.37 -21.74 -7.55
N CYS A 132 -2.06 -22.45 -6.47
CA CYS A 132 -1.47 -23.81 -6.51
C CYS A 132 -2.52 -24.90 -6.58
#